data_33dbb68abb24fc60a9a65d9a48c56a07
#
_entry.id   33dbb68abb24fc60a9a65d9a48c56a07
#
_cell.length_a   1.000
_cell.length_b   1.000
_cell.length_c   1.000
_cell.angle_alpha   90.00
_cell.angle_beta   90.00
_cell.angle_gamma   90.00
#
_symmetry.space_group_name_H-M   'P 1'
#
loop_
_entity.id
_entity.type
_entity.pdbx_description
1 polymer ?
#
loop_
_entity_poly.entity_id
_entity_poly.type
_entity_poly.pdbx_seq_one_letter_code
_entity_poly.pdbx_strand_id
1 'polypeptide(L)'
;MSIVARFNPTNLTTERYDEANRRLEEAGLWPNPDGLEYHVCFGEENLRVSEIWASREQLDAFGERLMPILADVGIEFSGGPEIFAVHNIVKR
;
A
#
# COMPACT_ATOMS: atom_id res chain seq x y z
N MET A 1 -8.04 -0.36 16.75
CA MET A 1 -7.69 1.05 16.45
C MET A 1 -7.02 1.12 15.09
N SER A 2 -7.50 2.01 14.23
CA SER A 2 -6.94 2.14 12.89
C SER A 2 -5.57 2.78 12.88
N ILE A 3 -4.79 2.44 11.87
CA ILE A 3 -3.46 3.00 11.66
C ILE A 3 -3.35 3.56 10.24
N VAL A 4 -2.47 4.55 10.08
CA VAL A 4 -2.07 5.08 8.78
C VAL A 4 -0.72 4.50 8.43
N ALA A 5 -0.58 3.99 7.21
CA ALA A 5 0.70 3.55 6.67
C ALA A 5 1.04 4.43 5.46
N ARG A 6 2.22 5.02 5.46
CA ARG A 6 2.71 5.86 4.37
C ARG A 6 3.95 5.23 3.77
N PHE A 7 3.89 4.97 2.47
CA PHE A 7 4.97 4.31 1.75
C PHE A 7 5.70 5.32 0.87
N ASN A 8 7.03 5.25 0.87
CA ASN A 8 7.89 6.14 0.11
C ASN A 8 8.73 5.34 -0.90
N PRO A 9 8.11 4.87 -2.00
CA PRO A 9 8.89 4.22 -3.05
C PRO A 9 9.79 5.23 -3.75
N THR A 10 10.93 4.76 -4.27
CA THR A 10 11.90 5.62 -4.95
C THR A 10 11.68 5.68 -6.46
N ASN A 11 10.92 4.74 -7.01
CA ASN A 11 10.78 4.59 -8.46
C ASN A 11 9.39 4.13 -8.90
N LEU A 12 8.34 4.55 -8.18
CA LEU A 12 6.99 4.14 -8.53
C LEU A 12 6.42 5.01 -9.64
N THR A 13 6.25 4.40 -10.81
CA THR A 13 5.62 5.03 -11.97
C THR A 13 4.19 4.54 -12.09
N THR A 14 3.38 5.22 -12.91
CA THR A 14 2.00 4.75 -13.18
C THR A 14 2.00 3.36 -13.78
N GLU A 15 2.95 3.07 -14.68
CA GLU A 15 3.05 1.75 -15.31
C GLU A 15 3.36 0.66 -14.29
N ARG A 16 4.30 0.91 -13.37
CA ARG A 16 4.63 -0.04 -12.32
C ARG A 16 3.48 -0.22 -11.33
N TYR A 17 2.82 0.87 -10.99
CA TYR A 17 1.66 0.81 -10.10
C TYR A 17 0.54 -0.03 -10.71
N ASP A 18 0.21 0.21 -11.97
CA ASP A 18 -0.83 -0.53 -12.67
C ASP A 18 -0.48 -2.02 -12.80
N GLU A 19 0.79 -2.31 -13.10
CA GLU A 19 1.26 -3.70 -13.20
C GLU A 19 1.20 -4.42 -11.86
N ALA A 20 1.58 -3.74 -10.76
CA ALA A 20 1.47 -4.31 -9.43
C ALA A 20 0.03 -4.64 -9.08
N ASN A 21 -0.89 -3.71 -9.37
CA ASN A 21 -2.32 -3.94 -9.13
C ASN A 21 -2.85 -5.11 -9.93
N ARG A 22 -2.46 -5.22 -11.19
CA ARG A 22 -2.86 -6.35 -12.04
C ARG A 22 -2.43 -7.68 -11.44
N ARG A 23 -1.18 -7.77 -10.98
CA ARG A 23 -0.67 -9.00 -10.37
C ARG A 23 -1.35 -9.32 -9.04
N LEU A 24 -1.64 -8.29 -8.25
CA LEU A 24 -2.35 -8.47 -6.98
C LEU A 24 -3.78 -8.97 -7.23
N GLU A 25 -4.45 -8.46 -8.25
CA GLU A 25 -5.80 -8.91 -8.62
C GLU A 25 -5.77 -10.36 -9.09
N GLU A 26 -4.80 -10.73 -9.91
CA GLU A 26 -4.64 -12.12 -10.36
C GLU A 26 -4.41 -13.09 -9.20
N ALA A 27 -3.71 -12.63 -8.16
CA ALA A 27 -3.46 -13.43 -6.96
C ALA A 27 -4.63 -13.43 -5.98
N GLY A 28 -5.71 -12.70 -6.27
CA GLY A 28 -6.86 -12.60 -5.39
C GLY A 28 -6.65 -11.73 -4.16
N LEU A 29 -5.65 -10.85 -4.19
CA LEU A 29 -5.26 -10.03 -3.04
C LEU A 29 -5.77 -8.60 -3.11
N TRP A 30 -6.34 -8.19 -4.22
CA TRP A 30 -6.75 -6.80 -4.47
C TRP A 30 -8.08 -6.76 -5.19
N PRO A 31 -8.94 -5.76 -5.01
CA PRO A 31 -8.71 -4.51 -4.29
C PRO A 31 -9.13 -4.49 -2.82
N ASN A 32 -9.62 -5.58 -2.26
CA ASN A 32 -10.19 -5.59 -0.90
C ASN A 32 -9.50 -6.56 0.06
N PRO A 33 -8.22 -6.35 0.38
CA PRO A 33 -7.60 -7.19 1.41
C PRO A 33 -8.22 -6.89 2.78
N ASP A 34 -8.26 -7.93 3.63
CA ASP A 34 -8.84 -7.81 4.96
C ASP A 34 -8.15 -6.72 5.77
N GLY A 35 -8.95 -5.81 6.31
CA GLY A 35 -8.48 -4.74 7.16
C GLY A 35 -8.14 -3.44 6.44
N LEU A 36 -8.06 -3.45 5.12
CA LEU A 36 -7.82 -2.21 4.38
C LEU A 36 -9.08 -1.35 4.39
N GLU A 37 -8.96 -0.15 4.96
CA GLU A 37 -10.06 0.81 5.02
C GLU A 37 -9.96 1.89 3.96
N TYR A 38 -8.74 2.22 3.55
CA TYR A 38 -8.50 3.29 2.61
C TYR A 38 -7.17 3.08 1.89
N HIS A 39 -7.14 3.40 0.60
CA HIS A 39 -5.92 3.35 -0.19
C HIS A 39 -5.93 4.53 -1.15
N VAL A 40 -4.84 5.28 -1.19
CA VAL A 40 -4.68 6.35 -2.16
C VAL A 40 -3.26 6.33 -2.71
N CYS A 41 -3.16 6.37 -4.04
CA CYS A 41 -1.91 6.55 -4.76
C CYS A 41 -1.92 7.94 -5.37
N PHE A 42 -0.86 8.71 -5.15
CA PHE A 42 -0.83 10.12 -5.54
C PHE A 42 0.58 10.55 -5.94
N GLY A 43 0.65 11.68 -6.61
CA GLY A 43 1.90 12.25 -7.10
C GLY A 43 1.90 12.35 -8.62
N GLU A 44 2.99 12.82 -9.18
CA GLU A 44 3.11 13.02 -10.62
C GLU A 44 4.12 12.10 -11.26
N GLU A 45 5.39 12.24 -10.92
CA GLU A 45 6.45 11.42 -11.50
C GLU A 45 6.77 10.19 -10.66
N ASN A 46 7.12 10.42 -9.39
CA ASN A 46 7.33 9.34 -8.45
C ASN A 46 6.10 9.28 -7.55
N LEU A 47 5.29 8.26 -7.73
CA LEU A 47 4.05 8.12 -6.98
C LEU A 47 4.31 7.70 -5.53
N ARG A 48 3.38 8.05 -4.67
CA ARG A 48 3.37 7.66 -3.25
C ARG A 48 2.05 6.98 -2.93
N VAL A 49 2.05 6.24 -1.84
CA VAL A 49 0.84 5.53 -1.39
C VAL A 49 0.64 5.80 0.09
N SER A 50 -0.61 6.11 0.45
CA SER A 50 -1.03 6.17 1.85
C SER A 50 -2.24 5.28 2.03
N GLU A 51 -2.27 4.58 3.16
CA GLU A 51 -3.34 3.63 3.45
C GLU A 51 -3.79 3.76 4.88
N ILE A 52 -5.04 3.38 5.12
CA ILE A 52 -5.59 3.24 6.47
C ILE A 52 -5.98 1.79 6.64
N TRP A 53 -5.51 1.18 7.73
CA TRP A 53 -5.75 -0.22 8.04
C TRP A 53 -6.43 -0.34 9.41
N ALA A 54 -7.32 -1.32 9.54
CA ALA A 54 -8.01 -1.57 10.80
C ALA A 54 -7.05 -1.97 11.92
N SER A 55 -5.95 -2.68 11.57
CA SER A 55 -4.95 -3.08 12.54
C SER A 55 -3.57 -3.25 11.90
N ARG A 56 -2.53 -3.16 12.72
CA ARG A 56 -1.16 -3.42 12.29
C ARG A 56 -0.98 -4.86 11.83
N GLU A 57 -1.64 -5.79 12.51
CA GLU A 57 -1.52 -7.22 12.18
C GLU A 57 -2.01 -7.50 10.75
N GLN A 58 -3.13 -6.88 10.36
CA GLN A 58 -3.68 -7.06 9.02
C GLN A 58 -2.78 -6.43 7.95
N LEU A 59 -2.20 -5.27 8.23
CA LEU A 59 -1.22 -4.66 7.34
C LEU A 59 -0.01 -5.58 7.16
N ASP A 60 0.52 -6.12 8.25
CA ASP A 60 1.71 -6.99 8.20
C ASP A 60 1.42 -8.27 7.43
N ALA A 61 0.25 -8.87 7.64
CA ALA A 61 -0.16 -10.09 6.93
C ALA A 61 -0.26 -9.85 5.42
N PHE A 62 -0.85 -8.72 5.02
CA PHE A 62 -0.93 -8.36 3.62
C PHE A 62 0.46 -8.07 3.04
N GLY A 63 1.31 -7.39 3.82
CA GLY A 63 2.67 -7.05 3.41
C GLY A 63 3.52 -8.26 3.06
N GLU A 64 3.34 -9.37 3.77
CA GLU A 64 4.06 -10.61 3.47
C GLU A 64 3.75 -11.13 2.05
N ARG A 65 2.52 -10.93 1.58
CA ARG A 65 2.09 -11.34 0.25
C ARG A 65 2.41 -10.26 -0.80
N LEU A 66 2.35 -9.01 -0.40
CA LEU A 66 2.55 -7.86 -1.28
C LEU A 66 4.01 -7.68 -1.70
N MET A 67 4.94 -7.74 -0.75
CA MET A 67 6.33 -7.37 -1.01
C MET A 67 7.02 -8.18 -2.10
N PRO A 68 6.84 -9.52 -2.19
CA PRO A 68 7.42 -10.26 -3.31
C PRO A 68 6.91 -9.81 -4.67
N ILE A 69 5.64 -9.43 -4.75
CA ILE A 69 5.04 -8.96 -6.01
C ILE A 69 5.63 -7.61 -6.39
N LEU A 70 5.78 -6.70 -5.44
CA LEU A 70 6.39 -5.39 -5.70
C LEU A 70 7.84 -5.54 -6.14
N ALA A 71 8.59 -6.45 -5.52
CA ALA A 71 9.97 -6.73 -5.92
C ALA A 71 10.05 -7.24 -7.35
N ASP A 72 9.14 -8.13 -7.74
CA ASP A 72 9.09 -8.68 -9.10
C ASP A 72 8.76 -7.60 -10.14
N VAL A 73 7.96 -6.62 -9.77
CA VAL A 73 7.65 -5.48 -10.65
C VAL A 73 8.81 -4.50 -10.72
N GLY A 74 9.73 -4.55 -9.76
CA GLY A 74 10.89 -3.66 -9.73
C GLY A 74 10.66 -2.39 -8.91
N ILE A 75 9.69 -2.40 -8.02
CA ILE A 75 9.41 -1.25 -7.15
C ILE A 75 10.36 -1.29 -5.95
N GLU A 76 11.06 -0.19 -5.72
CA GLU A 76 12.02 -0.07 -4.64
C GLU A 76 11.58 0.98 -3.62
N PHE A 77 12.00 0.80 -2.36
CA PHE A 77 11.68 1.72 -1.26
C PHE A 77 12.96 2.23 -0.61
N SER A 78 12.92 3.47 -0.13
CA SER A 78 14.05 4.07 0.58
C SER A 78 14.12 3.64 2.05
N GLY A 79 13.12 2.89 2.51
CA GLY A 79 13.03 2.41 3.90
C GLY A 79 11.67 1.79 4.13
N GLY A 80 11.41 1.39 5.35
CA GLY A 80 10.09 0.85 5.72
C GLY A 80 9.02 1.92 5.71
N PRO A 81 7.75 1.52 5.73
CA PRO A 81 6.65 2.49 5.78
C PRO A 81 6.64 3.24 7.13
N GLU A 82 6.18 4.48 7.07
CA GLU A 82 5.86 5.21 8.29
C GLU A 82 4.49 4.78 8.76
N ILE A 83 4.36 4.43 10.03
CA ILE A 83 3.12 3.92 10.59
C ILE A 83 2.74 4.73 11.81
N PHE A 84 1.51 5.25 11.79
CA PHE A 84 1.00 6.10 12.86
C PHE A 84 -0.39 5.66 13.29
N ALA A 85 -0.70 5.81 14.57
CA ALA A 85 -2.07 5.61 15.04
C ALA A 85 -2.95 6.72 14.48
N VAL A 86 -4.15 6.35 14.06
CA VAL A 86 -5.12 7.35 13.61
C VAL A 86 -5.72 8.05 14.82
N HIS A 87 -5.68 9.38 14.83
CA HIS A 87 -6.31 10.17 15.87
C HIS A 87 -7.77 10.47 15.52
N ASN A 88 -8.02 10.82 14.26
CA ASN A 88 -9.38 11.16 13.82
C ASN A 88 -9.51 10.95 12.31
N ILE A 89 -10.67 10.43 11.90
CA ILE A 89 -11.02 10.30 10.48
C ILE A 89 -12.37 10.98 10.30
N VAL A 90 -12.46 11.86 9.32
CA VAL A 90 -13.73 12.46 8.93
C VAL A 90 -14.07 11.91 7.54
N LYS A 91 -15.23 11.31 7.42
CA LYS A 91 -15.72 10.72 6.16
C LYS A 91 -16.92 11.49 5.67
N ARG A 92 -17.05 11.57 4.36
CA ARG A 92 -18.19 12.23 3.72
C ARG A 92 -19.28 11.23 3.41
#